data_e76e5100662640e6e41c59dea4228b7e
#
_entry.id   e76e5100662640e6e41c59dea4228b7e
#
_cell.length_a   1.000
_cell.length_b   1.000
_cell.length_c   1.000
_cell.angle_alpha   90.00
_cell.angle_beta   90.00
_cell.angle_gamma   90.00
#
_symmetry.space_group_name_H-M   'P 1'
#
loop_
_entity.id
_entity.type
_entity.pdbx_description
1 polymer ?
#
loop_
_entity_poly.entity_id
_entity_poly.type
_entity_poly.pdbx_seq_one_letter_code
_entity_poly.pdbx_strand_id
1 'polypeptide(L)'
;KNRSKEKNTWQRAINIASWVSLILCGILAVWGYQSGIFQSVETMQQFVNRFGMIGALIFVLIQIVQVVFPIIPGGISCLAGVLLFGAVPGFFYNYIGISVGSCIAFGIARSLGRPVLYKMFPGKMIEKYLTWTELKGRFLKLFALAIFLPVAPDDFLCYLAGTTNMTWK
;
A
#
# COMPACT_ATOMS: atom_id res chain seq x y z
N LYS A 1 17.72 -13.34 -24.87
CA LYS A 1 18.75 -13.50 -23.81
C LYS A 1 18.89 -12.27 -22.90
N ASN A 2 18.56 -11.03 -23.34
CA ASN A 2 18.61 -9.81 -22.50
C ASN A 2 17.41 -9.67 -21.54
N ARG A 3 16.20 -10.05 -21.96
CA ARG A 3 14.99 -9.92 -21.11
C ARG A 3 15.01 -10.80 -19.85
N SER A 4 15.71 -11.94 -19.86
CA SER A 4 15.82 -12.82 -18.68
C SER A 4 16.79 -12.26 -17.64
N LYS A 5 17.86 -11.60 -18.06
CA LYS A 5 18.81 -10.92 -17.15
C LYS A 5 18.17 -9.70 -16.47
N GLU A 6 17.39 -8.93 -17.20
CA GLU A 6 16.68 -7.77 -16.67
C GLU A 6 15.62 -8.17 -15.62
N LYS A 7 14.85 -9.23 -15.86
CA LYS A 7 13.90 -9.79 -14.88
C LYS A 7 14.59 -10.21 -13.57
N ASN A 8 15.74 -10.88 -13.68
CA ASN A 8 16.49 -11.31 -12.49
C ASN A 8 17.07 -10.14 -11.70
N THR A 9 17.47 -9.05 -12.36
CA THR A 9 18.00 -7.86 -11.70
C THR A 9 16.91 -7.11 -10.94
N TRP A 10 15.73 -6.97 -11.53
CA TRP A 10 14.56 -6.35 -10.88
C TRP A 10 14.05 -7.16 -9.68
N GLN A 11 13.96 -8.47 -9.81
CA GLN A 11 13.55 -9.33 -8.69
C GLN A 11 14.57 -9.29 -7.55
N ARG A 12 15.86 -9.25 -7.86
CA ARG A 12 16.92 -9.08 -6.85
C ARG A 12 16.82 -7.72 -6.16
N ALA A 13 16.58 -6.64 -6.90
CA ALA A 13 16.42 -5.30 -6.34
C ALA A 13 15.19 -5.23 -5.41
N ILE A 14 14.06 -5.81 -5.81
CA ILE A 14 12.85 -5.87 -4.95
C ILE A 14 13.12 -6.71 -3.70
N ASN A 15 13.77 -7.87 -3.83
CA ASN A 15 14.09 -8.70 -2.67
C ASN A 15 15.06 -7.99 -1.72
N ILE A 16 16.10 -7.33 -2.25
CA ILE A 16 17.03 -6.55 -1.42
C ILE A 16 16.30 -5.40 -0.72
N ALA A 17 15.46 -4.66 -1.42
CA ALA A 17 14.66 -3.58 -0.84
C ALA A 17 13.72 -4.11 0.27
N SER A 18 13.09 -5.28 0.06
CA SER A 18 12.24 -5.92 1.07
C SER A 18 13.04 -6.34 2.31
N TRP A 19 14.22 -6.96 2.12
CA TRP A 19 15.09 -7.33 3.25
C TRP A 19 15.62 -6.11 4.00
N VAL A 20 16.03 -5.06 3.29
CA VAL A 20 16.48 -3.79 3.90
C VAL A 20 15.34 -3.15 4.68
N SER A 21 14.13 -3.14 4.14
CA SER A 21 12.94 -2.62 4.82
C SER A 21 12.61 -3.42 6.08
N LEU A 22 12.67 -4.75 6.02
CA LEU A 22 12.45 -5.63 7.17
C LEU A 22 13.50 -5.41 8.27
N ILE A 23 14.77 -5.31 7.90
CA ILE A 23 15.86 -5.03 8.84
C ILE A 23 15.68 -3.65 9.47
N LEU A 24 15.35 -2.63 8.68
CA LEU A 24 15.09 -1.28 9.17
C LEU A 24 13.91 -1.25 10.13
N CYS A 25 12.80 -1.91 9.78
CA CYS A 25 11.64 -2.06 10.67
C CYS A 25 12.02 -2.79 11.96
N GLY A 26 12.83 -3.85 11.88
CA GLY A 26 13.32 -4.56 13.05
C GLY A 26 14.18 -3.67 13.97
N ILE A 27 15.10 -2.91 13.40
CA ILE A 27 15.94 -1.95 14.14
C ILE A 27 15.07 -0.88 14.81
N LEU A 28 14.11 -0.30 14.08
CA LEU A 28 13.19 0.71 14.62
C LEU A 28 12.30 0.14 15.72
N ALA A 29 11.84 -1.11 15.58
CA ALA A 29 11.05 -1.79 16.60
C ALA A 29 11.84 -2.02 17.89
N VAL A 30 13.08 -2.52 17.77
CA VAL A 30 13.98 -2.73 18.92
C VAL A 30 14.32 -1.40 19.57
N TRP A 31 14.65 -0.38 18.79
CA TRP A 31 14.93 0.96 19.29
C TRP A 31 13.72 1.57 20.02
N GLY A 32 12.53 1.48 19.43
CA GLY A 32 11.29 1.96 20.03
C GLY A 32 10.92 1.20 21.32
N TYR A 33 11.20 -0.11 21.36
CA TYR A 33 11.02 -0.91 22.58
C TYR A 33 12.00 -0.48 23.69
N GLN A 34 13.28 -0.33 23.38
CA GLN A 34 14.29 0.13 24.33
C GLN A 34 14.07 1.56 24.81
N SER A 35 13.55 2.43 23.93
CA SER A 35 13.21 3.82 24.25
C SER A 35 11.91 3.95 25.06
N GLY A 36 11.22 2.84 25.34
CA GLY A 36 9.97 2.85 26.08
C GLY A 36 8.76 3.43 25.31
N ILE A 37 8.93 3.73 24.01
CA ILE A 37 7.87 4.35 23.19
C ILE A 37 6.68 3.40 23.02
N PHE A 38 6.92 2.10 22.98
CA PHE A 38 5.89 1.08 22.81
C PHE A 38 5.27 0.59 24.13
N GLN A 39 5.60 1.20 25.27
CA GLN A 39 5.05 0.78 26.56
C GLN A 39 3.58 1.13 26.73
N SER A 40 3.12 2.22 26.11
CA SER A 40 1.72 2.58 26.08
C SER A 40 1.36 3.38 24.81
N VAL A 41 0.08 3.37 24.45
CA VAL A 41 -0.46 4.16 23.33
C VAL A 41 -0.22 5.66 23.57
N GLU A 42 -0.35 6.10 24.81
CA GLU A 42 -0.15 7.49 25.20
C GLU A 42 1.30 7.93 24.99
N THR A 43 2.26 7.08 25.30
CA THR A 43 3.70 7.38 25.09
C THR A 43 4.02 7.48 23.61
N MET A 44 3.43 6.59 22.78
CA MET A 44 3.56 6.66 21.33
C MET A 44 2.97 7.95 20.77
N GLN A 45 1.78 8.32 21.20
CA GLN A 45 1.11 9.55 20.77
C GLN A 45 1.89 10.81 21.21
N GLN A 46 2.39 10.83 22.43
CA GLN A 46 3.23 11.94 22.91
C GLN A 46 4.53 12.08 22.11
N PHE A 47 5.15 10.95 21.74
CA PHE A 47 6.35 10.97 20.89
C PHE A 47 6.04 11.56 19.52
N VAL A 48 4.97 11.11 18.86
CA VAL A 48 4.58 11.60 17.54
C VAL A 48 4.11 13.05 17.60
N ASN A 49 3.40 13.45 18.66
CA ASN A 49 2.95 14.82 18.86
C ASN A 49 4.10 15.83 19.02
N ARG A 50 5.30 15.40 19.44
CA ARG A 50 6.49 16.27 19.44
C ARG A 50 6.89 16.74 18.04
N PHE A 51 6.58 15.95 17.02
CA PHE A 51 6.81 16.33 15.62
C PHE A 51 5.65 17.14 15.03
N GLY A 52 4.53 17.27 15.73
CA GLY A 52 3.37 18.04 15.31
C GLY A 52 2.90 17.69 13.90
N MET A 53 2.68 18.72 13.08
CA MET A 53 2.20 18.56 11.70
C MET A 53 3.21 17.82 10.80
N ILE A 54 4.50 17.91 11.08
CA ILE A 54 5.54 17.21 10.31
C ILE A 54 5.40 15.70 10.47
N GLY A 55 5.11 15.21 11.68
CA GLY A 55 4.86 13.80 11.95
C GLY A 55 3.67 13.25 11.14
N ALA A 56 2.59 14.01 11.09
CA ALA A 56 1.41 13.67 10.30
C ALA A 56 1.72 13.64 8.79
N LEU A 57 2.46 14.63 8.29
CA LEU A 57 2.87 14.69 6.87
C LEU A 57 3.75 13.49 6.49
N ILE A 58 4.75 13.16 7.31
CA ILE A 58 5.61 12.01 7.09
C ILE A 58 4.78 10.72 7.07
N PHE A 59 3.83 10.57 8.00
CA PHE A 59 2.95 9.41 8.02
C PHE A 59 2.12 9.29 6.75
N VAL A 60 1.50 10.37 6.28
CA VAL A 60 0.72 10.39 5.03
C VAL A 60 1.60 10.03 3.83
N LEU A 61 2.83 10.54 3.76
CA LEU A 61 3.77 10.20 2.70
C LEU A 61 4.14 8.70 2.73
N ILE A 62 4.38 8.13 3.91
CA ILE A 62 4.63 6.69 4.08
C ILE A 62 3.41 5.88 3.63
N GLN A 63 2.19 6.31 3.98
CA GLN A 63 0.95 5.68 3.52
C GLN A 63 0.84 5.69 1.99
N ILE A 64 1.11 6.80 1.34
CA ILE A 64 1.12 6.91 -0.12
C ILE A 64 2.12 5.92 -0.73
N VAL A 65 3.35 5.92 -0.22
CA VAL A 65 4.42 5.05 -0.73
C VAL A 65 4.05 3.57 -0.59
N GLN A 66 3.50 3.15 0.55
CA GLN A 66 3.15 1.75 0.77
C GLN A 66 1.93 1.28 -0.05
N VAL A 67 0.98 2.16 -0.39
CA VAL A 67 -0.13 1.85 -1.30
C VAL A 67 0.40 1.67 -2.73
N VAL A 68 1.35 2.52 -3.14
CA VAL A 68 2.01 2.39 -4.45
C VAL A 68 2.93 1.16 -4.50
N PHE A 69 3.62 0.85 -3.40
CA PHE A 69 4.48 -0.33 -3.27
C PHE A 69 3.97 -1.20 -2.12
N PRO A 70 3.01 -2.11 -2.37
CA PRO A 70 2.34 -2.88 -1.32
C PRO A 70 3.30 -3.88 -0.66
N ILE A 71 4.08 -3.40 0.31
CA ILE A 71 5.06 -4.19 1.07
C ILE A 71 4.42 -4.68 2.38
N ILE A 72 3.59 -3.83 3.00
CA ILE A 72 2.94 -4.09 4.29
C ILE A 72 1.43 -4.21 4.05
N PRO A 73 0.74 -5.15 4.70
CA PRO A 73 -0.72 -5.22 4.63
C PRO A 73 -1.36 -3.92 5.11
N GLY A 74 -2.23 -3.30 4.30
CA GLY A 74 -2.83 -1.99 4.55
C GLY A 74 -3.54 -1.87 5.91
N GLY A 75 -4.14 -2.96 6.40
CA GLY A 75 -4.79 -2.98 7.72
C GLY A 75 -3.86 -2.68 8.89
N ILE A 76 -2.59 -3.14 8.81
CA ILE A 76 -1.60 -2.89 9.87
C ILE A 76 -1.22 -1.40 9.90
N SER A 77 -1.02 -0.79 8.75
CA SER A 77 -0.66 0.62 8.68
C SER A 77 -1.83 1.55 9.05
N CYS A 78 -3.07 1.17 8.72
CA CYS A 78 -4.26 1.89 9.17
C CYS A 78 -4.38 1.87 10.69
N LEU A 79 -4.16 0.70 11.30
CA LEU A 79 -4.16 0.56 12.76
C LEU A 79 -3.06 1.41 13.39
N ALA A 80 -1.85 1.40 12.82
CA ALA A 80 -0.75 2.24 13.29
C ALA A 80 -1.11 3.73 13.27
N GLY A 81 -1.77 4.22 12.21
CA GLY A 81 -2.25 5.61 12.13
C GLY A 81 -3.21 5.97 13.26
N VAL A 82 -4.17 5.09 13.56
CA VAL A 82 -5.11 5.30 14.65
C VAL A 82 -4.43 5.27 16.02
N LEU A 83 -3.48 4.37 16.23
CA LEU A 83 -2.71 4.27 17.48
C LEU A 83 -1.80 5.49 17.70
N LEU A 84 -1.14 5.98 16.65
CA LEU A 84 -0.18 7.08 16.74
C LEU A 84 -0.84 8.46 16.87
N PHE A 85 -1.93 8.69 16.15
CA PHE A 85 -2.56 10.02 16.07
C PHE A 85 -3.93 10.11 16.76
N GLY A 86 -4.45 8.97 17.24
CA GLY A 86 -5.81 8.86 17.76
C GLY A 86 -6.83 8.54 16.66
N ALA A 87 -8.06 8.18 17.07
CA ALA A 87 -9.06 7.63 16.16
C ALA A 87 -9.45 8.61 15.04
N VAL A 88 -9.73 9.85 15.37
CA VAL A 88 -10.24 10.84 14.39
C VAL A 88 -9.13 11.35 13.48
N PRO A 89 -8.00 11.92 13.98
CA PRO A 89 -6.92 12.36 13.10
C PRO A 89 -6.29 11.20 12.32
N GLY A 90 -6.09 10.04 12.96
CA GLY A 90 -5.54 8.85 12.32
C GLY A 90 -6.40 8.37 11.17
N PHE A 91 -7.73 8.42 11.31
CA PHE A 91 -8.65 8.11 10.21
C PHE A 91 -8.44 9.06 9.02
N PHE A 92 -8.38 10.36 9.24
CA PHE A 92 -8.20 11.33 8.15
C PHE A 92 -6.84 11.20 7.47
N TYR A 93 -5.77 10.98 8.23
CA TYR A 93 -4.43 10.79 7.65
C TYR A 93 -4.34 9.51 6.83
N ASN A 94 -4.91 8.41 7.32
CA ASN A 94 -5.04 7.17 6.56
C ASN A 94 -5.86 7.38 5.29
N TYR A 95 -7.03 8.02 5.41
CA TYR A 95 -7.91 8.27 4.28
C TYR A 95 -7.24 9.08 3.17
N ILE A 96 -6.56 10.17 3.51
CA ILE A 96 -5.82 11.00 2.56
C ILE A 96 -4.69 10.20 1.92
N GLY A 97 -3.88 9.51 2.73
CA GLY A 97 -2.74 8.73 2.25
C GLY A 97 -3.15 7.62 1.30
N ILE A 98 -4.16 6.84 1.67
CA ILE A 98 -4.70 5.76 0.84
C ILE A 98 -5.34 6.30 -0.43
N SER A 99 -6.17 7.34 -0.35
CA SER A 99 -6.83 7.92 -1.53
C SER A 99 -5.83 8.45 -2.56
N VAL A 100 -4.83 9.21 -2.12
CA VAL A 100 -3.78 9.73 -2.99
C VAL A 100 -2.93 8.60 -3.55
N GLY A 101 -2.52 7.64 -2.71
CA GLY A 101 -1.75 6.46 -3.11
C GLY A 101 -2.49 5.63 -4.15
N SER A 102 -3.78 5.38 -3.96
CA SER A 102 -4.64 4.64 -4.90
C SER A 102 -4.77 5.36 -6.25
N CYS A 103 -4.92 6.68 -6.24
CA CYS A 103 -4.92 7.47 -7.47
C CYS A 103 -3.59 7.34 -8.23
N ILE A 104 -2.45 7.40 -7.52
CA ILE A 104 -1.13 7.23 -8.13
C ILE A 104 -0.97 5.81 -8.67
N ALA A 105 -1.35 4.78 -7.90
CA ALA A 105 -1.30 3.38 -8.31
C ALA A 105 -2.14 3.12 -9.57
N PHE A 106 -3.36 3.65 -9.60
CA PHE A 106 -4.22 3.62 -10.78
C PHE A 106 -3.56 4.30 -11.99
N GLY A 107 -2.99 5.50 -11.82
CA GLY A 107 -2.30 6.24 -12.87
C GLY A 107 -1.08 5.50 -13.42
N ILE A 108 -0.26 4.89 -12.56
CA ILE A 108 0.87 4.06 -12.96
C ILE A 108 0.40 2.85 -13.78
N ALA A 109 -0.64 2.15 -13.30
CA ALA A 109 -1.21 1.02 -14.02
C ALA A 109 -1.81 1.43 -15.36
N ARG A 110 -2.43 2.61 -15.43
CA ARG A 110 -2.97 3.18 -16.67
C ARG A 110 -1.89 3.48 -17.70
N SER A 111 -0.75 3.98 -17.27
CA SER A 111 0.37 4.34 -18.15
C SER A 111 1.19 3.12 -18.58
N LEU A 112 1.44 2.17 -17.68
CA LEU A 112 2.31 1.03 -17.92
C LEU A 112 1.55 -0.23 -18.38
N GLY A 113 0.23 -0.27 -18.18
CA GLY A 113 -0.62 -1.39 -18.56
C GLY A 113 -0.40 -2.66 -17.73
N ARG A 114 -0.88 -3.81 -18.24
CA ARG A 114 -0.81 -5.11 -17.56
C ARG A 114 0.58 -5.58 -17.12
N PRO A 115 1.69 -5.23 -17.79
CA PRO A 115 3.02 -5.65 -17.33
C PRO A 115 3.38 -5.23 -15.91
N VAL A 116 2.85 -4.11 -15.42
CA VAL A 116 3.10 -3.65 -14.04
C VAL A 116 2.50 -4.60 -13.01
N LEU A 117 1.30 -5.15 -13.28
CA LEU A 117 0.66 -6.13 -12.41
C LEU A 117 1.56 -7.34 -12.18
N TYR A 118 2.10 -7.93 -13.25
CA TYR A 118 2.98 -9.11 -13.16
C TYR A 118 4.34 -8.84 -12.52
N LYS A 119 4.73 -7.57 -12.41
CA LYS A 119 5.94 -7.18 -11.67
C LYS A 119 5.69 -7.06 -10.17
N MET A 120 4.51 -6.60 -9.77
CA MET A 120 4.20 -6.23 -8.38
C MET A 120 3.44 -7.32 -7.63
N PHE A 121 2.64 -8.12 -8.34
CA PHE A 121 1.74 -9.10 -7.71
C PHE A 121 1.99 -10.52 -8.22
N PRO A 122 1.66 -11.56 -7.41
CA PRO A 122 1.77 -12.95 -7.81
C PRO A 122 0.87 -13.28 -9.00
N GLY A 123 1.38 -14.02 -10.00
CA GLY A 123 0.62 -14.37 -11.21
C GLY A 123 -0.70 -15.09 -10.94
N LYS A 124 -0.74 -16.00 -9.96
CA LYS A 124 -1.98 -16.70 -9.56
C LYS A 124 -3.09 -15.73 -9.12
N MET A 125 -2.73 -14.65 -8.43
CA MET A 125 -3.69 -13.63 -8.03
C MET A 125 -4.19 -12.83 -9.24
N ILE A 126 -3.28 -12.47 -10.14
CA ILE A 126 -3.61 -11.73 -11.35
C ILE A 126 -4.59 -12.53 -12.22
N GLU A 127 -4.31 -13.80 -12.49
CA GLU A 127 -5.16 -14.66 -13.30
C GLU A 127 -6.57 -14.81 -12.72
N LYS A 128 -6.67 -14.98 -11.39
CA LYS A 128 -7.97 -15.06 -10.70
C LYS A 128 -8.85 -13.83 -10.93
N TYR A 129 -8.27 -12.62 -10.89
CA TYR A 129 -9.05 -11.38 -10.97
C TYR A 129 -9.13 -10.80 -12.39
N LEU A 130 -8.26 -11.23 -13.33
CA LEU A 130 -8.38 -10.85 -14.73
C LEU A 130 -9.69 -11.32 -15.36
N THR A 131 -10.23 -12.47 -14.94
CA THR A 131 -11.53 -12.94 -15.39
C THR A 131 -12.65 -11.96 -15.08
N TRP A 132 -12.51 -11.16 -14.02
CA TRP A 132 -13.50 -10.13 -13.68
C TRP A 132 -13.54 -9.01 -14.72
N THR A 133 -12.39 -8.69 -15.34
CA THR A 133 -12.30 -7.63 -16.36
C THR A 133 -12.97 -8.02 -17.67
N GLU A 134 -13.15 -9.32 -17.90
CA GLU A 134 -13.80 -9.87 -19.12
C GLU A 134 -15.34 -9.86 -19.00
N LEU A 135 -15.88 -9.74 -17.79
CA LEU A 135 -17.32 -9.67 -17.54
C LEU A 135 -17.86 -8.29 -17.91
N LYS A 136 -18.25 -8.14 -19.19
CA LYS A 136 -18.82 -6.89 -19.73
C LYS A 136 -19.93 -6.33 -18.82
N GLY A 137 -19.76 -5.10 -18.33
CA GLY A 137 -20.74 -4.36 -17.51
C GLY A 137 -20.85 -4.79 -16.04
N ARG A 138 -20.21 -5.87 -15.60
CA ARG A 138 -20.24 -6.30 -14.19
C ARG A 138 -18.97 -5.95 -13.42
N PHE A 139 -17.89 -5.61 -14.12
CA PHE A 139 -16.59 -5.30 -13.48
C PHE A 139 -16.72 -4.20 -12.43
N LEU A 140 -17.39 -3.09 -12.73
CA LEU A 140 -17.57 -1.97 -11.80
C LEU A 140 -18.29 -2.39 -10.51
N LYS A 141 -19.34 -3.21 -10.64
CA LYS A 141 -20.08 -3.72 -9.47
C LYS A 141 -19.24 -4.66 -8.62
N LEU A 142 -18.50 -5.57 -9.27
CA LEU A 142 -17.60 -6.50 -8.58
C LEU A 142 -16.44 -5.76 -7.91
N PHE A 143 -15.91 -4.75 -8.57
CA PHE A 143 -14.85 -3.89 -8.04
C PHE A 143 -15.34 -3.13 -6.79
N ALA A 144 -16.48 -2.45 -6.88
CA ALA A 144 -17.07 -1.74 -5.75
C ALA A 144 -17.39 -2.67 -4.58
N LEU A 145 -17.94 -3.85 -4.87
CA LEU A 145 -18.24 -4.86 -3.86
C LEU A 145 -16.96 -5.40 -3.19
N ALA A 146 -15.89 -5.62 -3.97
CA ALA A 146 -14.63 -6.14 -3.46
C ALA A 146 -13.87 -5.13 -2.59
N ILE A 147 -13.99 -3.82 -2.89
CA ILE A 147 -13.45 -2.76 -2.02
C ILE A 147 -14.28 -2.62 -0.74
N PHE A 148 -15.60 -2.69 -0.86
CA PHE A 148 -16.49 -2.56 0.30
C PHE A 148 -16.39 -3.76 1.25
N LEU A 149 -16.34 -4.96 0.69
CA LEU A 149 -16.06 -6.18 1.43
C LEU A 149 -14.55 -6.45 1.29
N PRO A 150 -13.77 -6.61 2.37
CA PRO A 150 -12.33 -6.82 2.30
C PRO A 150 -11.99 -8.24 1.77
N VAL A 151 -12.47 -8.53 0.55
CA VAL A 151 -12.33 -9.84 -0.12
C VAL A 151 -11.03 -9.92 -0.92
N ALA A 152 -10.53 -8.80 -1.39
CA ALA A 152 -9.29 -8.71 -2.15
C ALA A 152 -8.42 -7.56 -1.64
N PRO A 153 -7.09 -7.63 -1.80
CA PRO A 153 -6.23 -6.51 -1.49
C PRO A 153 -6.63 -5.27 -2.31
N ASP A 154 -7.02 -4.21 -1.64
CA ASP A 154 -7.48 -2.94 -2.24
C ASP A 154 -6.41 -2.31 -3.14
N ASP A 155 -5.14 -2.35 -2.74
CA ASP A 155 -4.00 -1.90 -3.54
C ASP A 155 -3.95 -2.62 -4.90
N PHE A 156 -4.11 -3.95 -4.90
CA PHE A 156 -4.17 -4.74 -6.13
C PHE A 156 -5.36 -4.35 -7.01
N LEU A 157 -6.52 -4.11 -6.41
CA LEU A 157 -7.73 -3.72 -7.14
C LEU A 157 -7.55 -2.37 -7.83
N CYS A 158 -6.87 -1.40 -7.20
CA CYS A 158 -6.56 -0.11 -7.80
C CYS A 158 -5.66 -0.25 -9.03
N TYR A 159 -4.62 -1.10 -8.94
CA TYR A 159 -3.78 -1.43 -10.09
C TYR A 159 -4.55 -2.15 -11.19
N LEU A 160 -5.40 -3.11 -10.83
CA LEU A 160 -6.22 -3.85 -11.79
C LEU A 160 -7.17 -2.89 -12.54
N ALA A 161 -7.86 -2.01 -11.81
CA ALA A 161 -8.76 -1.02 -12.38
C ALA A 161 -8.04 -0.10 -13.38
N GLY A 162 -6.82 0.33 -13.07
CA GLY A 162 -6.00 1.15 -13.96
C GLY A 162 -5.68 0.47 -15.30
N THR A 163 -5.61 -0.86 -15.34
CA THR A 163 -5.37 -1.62 -16.60
C THR A 163 -6.65 -1.86 -17.41
N THR A 164 -7.80 -1.45 -16.92
CA THR A 164 -9.11 -1.58 -17.61
C THR A 164 -9.50 -0.29 -18.30
N ASN A 165 -10.66 -0.29 -18.98
CA ASN A 165 -11.23 0.91 -19.60
C ASN A 165 -11.99 1.81 -18.61
N MET A 166 -11.80 1.64 -17.30
CA MET A 166 -12.38 2.56 -16.32
C MET A 166 -11.85 3.97 -16.51
N THR A 167 -12.74 4.96 -16.40
CA THR A 167 -12.39 6.38 -16.44
C THR A 167 -12.16 6.91 -15.02
N TRP A 168 -11.54 8.08 -14.93
CA TRP A 168 -11.35 8.80 -13.66
C TRP A 168 -12.65 9.35 -13.03
N LYS A 169 -13.79 9.15 -13.70
CA LYS A 169 -15.11 9.61 -13.26
C LYS A 169 -15.88 8.49 -12.61
#